data_3ba4efca44e70c9c3da4e09127e7b5c4
#
_entry.id   3ba4efca44e70c9c3da4e09127e7b5c4
#
_cell.length_a   1.000
_cell.length_b   1.000
_cell.length_c   1.000
_cell.angle_alpha   90.00
_cell.angle_beta   90.00
_cell.angle_gamma   90.00
#
_symmetry.space_group_name_H-M   'P 1'
#
loop_
_entity.id
_entity.type
_entity.pdbx_description
1 polymer ?
#
loop_
_entity_poly.entity_id
_entity_poly.type
_entity_poly.pdbx_seq_one_letter_code
_entity_poly.pdbx_strand_id
1 'polypeptide(L)'
;MPVCRLDKCTPKLAPTEGVCDLAVIVHIDRGRYGEVALDGLNVALAVHWPGPMVEGNGSVGAYIDQRADDKQTEALGAIFTGAAGGPMASFAPLISKNLGVKKVPITYKVEGKKRFAEIPGILHMAVDPLPTMHPSGEMWASTGHPISPDRLAFAVGASGNTFSDHGMRWDNSGKNGHYAPISWSSQ
;
A
#
# COMPACT_ATOMS: atom_id res chain seq x y z
N MET A 1 0.24 8.83 1.07
CA MET A 1 1.05 9.07 2.30
C MET A 1 1.05 10.54 2.60
N PRO A 2 1.04 10.95 3.88
CA PRO A 2 1.22 12.35 4.22
C PRO A 2 2.52 12.85 3.59
N VAL A 3 2.50 14.04 3.01
CA VAL A 3 3.73 14.68 2.57
C VAL A 3 4.53 15.02 3.82
N CYS A 4 5.41 14.12 4.22
CA CYS A 4 6.36 14.43 5.26
C CYS A 4 7.31 15.51 4.72
N ARG A 5 7.39 16.65 5.38
CA ARG A 5 8.54 17.52 5.19
C ARG A 5 9.78 16.72 5.52
N LEU A 6 10.80 16.79 4.69
CA LEU A 6 12.04 16.00 4.80
C LEU A 6 12.73 16.11 6.18
N ASP A 7 12.43 17.17 6.91
CA ASP A 7 12.98 17.45 8.23
C ASP A 7 12.21 16.77 9.39
N LYS A 8 11.03 16.20 9.16
CA LYS A 8 10.13 15.68 10.21
C LYS A 8 9.28 14.50 9.79
N CYS A 9 9.85 13.53 9.11
CA CYS A 9 9.12 12.31 8.71
C CYS A 9 8.87 11.39 9.93
N THR A 10 7.83 11.65 10.68
CA THR A 10 7.38 10.78 11.78
C THR A 10 5.88 10.51 11.69
N PRO A 11 5.40 9.34 12.12
CA PRO A 11 3.97 9.04 12.14
C PRO A 11 3.15 9.94 13.09
N LYS A 12 3.82 10.81 13.87
CA LYS A 12 3.20 11.80 14.77
C LYS A 12 2.81 13.10 14.06
N LEU A 13 3.25 13.30 12.80
CA LEU A 13 2.94 14.51 12.07
C LEU A 13 1.52 14.47 11.53
N ALA A 14 0.83 15.60 11.65
CA ALA A 14 -0.43 15.81 10.97
C ALA A 14 -0.22 15.74 9.44
N PRO A 15 -1.10 15.06 8.71
CA PRO A 15 -1.09 15.10 7.24
C PRO A 15 -1.25 16.55 6.75
N THR A 16 -0.62 16.87 5.61
CA THR A 16 -0.65 18.23 5.05
C THR A 16 -2.07 18.72 4.75
N GLU A 17 -2.95 17.80 4.36
CA GLU A 17 -4.37 18.11 4.05
C GLU A 17 -5.31 17.78 5.22
N GLY A 18 -4.77 17.54 6.42
CA GLY A 18 -5.55 17.18 7.61
C GLY A 18 -5.96 15.70 7.66
N VAL A 19 -5.94 15.00 6.54
CA VAL A 19 -6.27 13.58 6.40
C VAL A 19 -5.17 12.82 5.65
N CYS A 20 -5.08 11.52 5.86
CA CYS A 20 -4.16 10.67 5.13
C CYS A 20 -4.94 9.60 4.36
N ASP A 21 -5.08 9.82 3.06
CA ASP A 21 -5.72 8.91 2.12
C ASP A 21 -4.67 8.22 1.26
N LEU A 22 -4.64 6.90 1.29
CA LEU A 22 -3.65 6.15 0.54
C LEU A 22 -4.16 4.78 0.08
N ALA A 23 -3.60 4.29 -1.01
CA ALA A 23 -3.69 2.90 -1.41
C ALA A 23 -2.31 2.24 -1.29
N VAL A 24 -2.29 1.00 -0.82
CA VAL A 24 -1.12 0.11 -0.85
C VAL A 24 -1.44 -1.05 -1.76
N ILE A 25 -0.58 -1.28 -2.75
CA ILE A 25 -0.69 -2.43 -3.64
C ILE A 25 0.50 -3.34 -3.37
N VAL A 26 0.22 -4.60 -3.18
CA VAL A 26 1.24 -5.65 -3.05
C VAL A 26 1.02 -6.68 -4.15
N HIS A 27 2.05 -6.84 -4.98
CA HIS A 27 2.18 -7.97 -5.90
C HIS A 27 3.10 -9.01 -5.26
N ILE A 28 2.69 -10.26 -5.22
CA ILE A 28 3.44 -11.34 -4.61
C ILE A 28 4.16 -12.11 -5.71
N ASP A 29 5.45 -11.81 -5.94
CA ASP A 29 6.27 -12.55 -6.90
C ASP A 29 6.43 -14.00 -6.47
N ARG A 30 6.75 -14.21 -5.20
CA ARG A 30 6.85 -15.53 -4.55
C ARG A 30 6.43 -15.39 -3.11
N GLY A 31 5.55 -16.27 -2.65
CA GLY A 31 5.09 -16.24 -1.27
C GLY A 31 4.33 -17.49 -0.88
N ARG A 32 4.32 -17.79 0.41
CA ARG A 32 3.51 -18.85 0.98
C ARG A 32 3.06 -18.51 2.39
N TYR A 33 1.96 -19.08 2.80
CA TYR A 33 1.48 -19.05 4.17
C TYR A 33 1.20 -20.49 4.61
N GLY A 34 2.06 -21.04 5.48
CA GLY A 34 2.09 -22.48 5.69
C GLY A 34 2.36 -23.22 4.36
N GLU A 35 1.45 -24.11 3.99
CA GLU A 35 1.52 -24.85 2.73
C GLU A 35 0.79 -24.17 1.55
N VAL A 36 0.14 -23.03 1.80
CA VAL A 36 -0.62 -22.30 0.77
C VAL A 36 0.30 -21.40 -0.04
N ALA A 37 0.48 -21.71 -1.33
CA ALA A 37 1.23 -20.85 -2.25
C ALA A 37 0.40 -19.62 -2.63
N LEU A 38 1.07 -18.45 -2.68
CA LEU A 38 0.44 -17.15 -2.95
C LEU A 38 1.04 -16.45 -4.19
N ASP A 39 1.88 -17.16 -4.94
CA ASP A 39 2.64 -16.62 -6.07
C ASP A 39 1.72 -15.97 -7.12
N GLY A 40 2.11 -14.80 -7.60
CA GLY A 40 1.43 -14.08 -8.66
C GLY A 40 0.11 -13.42 -8.26
N LEU A 41 -0.31 -13.51 -6.99
CA LEU A 41 -1.51 -12.85 -6.49
C LEU A 41 -1.25 -11.39 -6.13
N ASN A 42 -2.32 -10.60 -6.17
CA ASN A 42 -2.31 -9.20 -5.82
C ASN A 42 -3.22 -8.92 -4.63
N VAL A 43 -2.84 -7.96 -3.80
CA VAL A 43 -3.68 -7.41 -2.74
C VAL A 43 -3.62 -5.90 -2.78
N ALA A 44 -4.75 -5.23 -2.58
CA ALA A 44 -4.81 -3.80 -2.42
C ALA A 44 -5.48 -3.45 -1.08
N LEU A 45 -4.96 -2.44 -0.41
CA LEU A 45 -5.55 -1.84 0.78
C LEU A 45 -5.82 -0.37 0.50
N ALA A 46 -7.05 0.08 0.72
CA ALA A 46 -7.40 1.49 0.71
C ALA A 46 -7.59 1.94 2.15
N VAL A 47 -6.86 2.97 2.56
CA VAL A 47 -6.79 3.38 3.96
C VAL A 47 -7.02 4.88 4.09
N HIS A 48 -7.79 5.25 5.10
CA HIS A 48 -8.06 6.63 5.48
C HIS A 48 -7.77 6.84 6.97
N TRP A 49 -6.96 7.85 7.30
CA TRP A 49 -6.78 8.35 8.66
C TRP A 49 -7.24 9.81 8.75
N PRO A 50 -8.11 10.16 9.72
CA PRO A 50 -8.65 11.51 9.87
C PRO A 50 -7.65 12.49 10.49
N GLY A 51 -6.42 12.09 10.75
CA GLY A 51 -5.35 12.88 11.37
C GLY A 51 -4.02 12.14 11.37
N PRO A 52 -3.15 12.41 12.35
CA PRO A 52 -1.90 11.67 12.51
C PRO A 52 -2.14 10.18 12.68
N MET A 53 -1.39 9.34 11.96
CA MET A 53 -1.57 7.88 11.98
C MET A 53 -1.45 7.27 13.38
N VAL A 54 -0.58 7.84 14.24
CA VAL A 54 -0.37 7.34 15.61
C VAL A 54 -1.58 7.52 16.53
N GLU A 55 -2.51 8.40 16.18
CA GLU A 55 -3.74 8.60 16.94
C GLU A 55 -4.77 7.48 16.66
N GLY A 56 -4.46 6.59 15.71
CA GLY A 56 -5.37 5.54 15.29
C GLY A 56 -6.56 6.11 14.49
N ASN A 57 -7.75 5.55 14.72
CA ASN A 57 -9.00 5.93 14.02
C ASN A 57 -8.98 5.66 12.49
N GLY A 58 -8.04 4.83 12.02
CA GLY A 58 -7.95 4.45 10.62
C GLY A 58 -9.13 3.61 10.17
N SER A 59 -9.55 3.81 8.93
CA SER A 59 -10.50 2.95 8.22
C SER A 59 -9.77 2.23 7.08
N VAL A 60 -10.02 0.94 6.90
CA VAL A 60 -9.41 0.15 5.83
C VAL A 60 -10.43 -0.66 5.05
N GLY A 61 -10.38 -0.59 3.72
CA GLY A 61 -11.01 -1.53 2.80
C GLY A 61 -9.94 -2.39 2.14
N ALA A 62 -10.16 -3.69 2.06
CA ALA A 62 -9.22 -4.63 1.46
C ALA A 62 -9.78 -5.23 0.17
N TYR A 63 -8.89 -5.48 -0.78
CA TYR A 63 -9.20 -6.08 -2.07
C TYR A 63 -8.24 -7.23 -2.32
N ILE A 64 -8.77 -8.41 -2.57
CA ILE A 64 -8.01 -9.63 -2.86
C ILE A 64 -8.23 -9.98 -4.33
N ASP A 65 -7.17 -10.40 -4.98
CA ASP A 65 -7.20 -10.86 -6.36
C ASP A 65 -8.28 -11.93 -6.56
N GLN A 66 -9.14 -11.76 -7.54
CA GLN A 66 -10.22 -12.72 -7.85
C GLN A 66 -9.72 -14.12 -8.20
N ARG A 67 -8.45 -14.25 -8.59
CA ARG A 67 -7.82 -15.54 -8.91
C ARG A 67 -7.49 -16.37 -7.68
N ALA A 68 -7.48 -15.76 -6.48
CA ALA A 68 -7.23 -16.48 -5.25
C ALA A 68 -8.34 -17.50 -4.97
N ASP A 69 -8.00 -18.72 -4.59
CA ASP A 69 -8.95 -19.68 -4.06
C ASP A 69 -9.33 -19.35 -2.60
N ASP A 70 -10.18 -20.18 -1.98
CA ASP A 70 -10.65 -19.92 -0.61
C ASP A 70 -9.52 -19.98 0.42
N LYS A 71 -8.58 -20.96 0.30
CA LYS A 71 -7.42 -21.07 1.19
C LYS A 71 -6.45 -19.89 1.02
N GLN A 72 -6.23 -19.48 -0.21
CA GLN A 72 -5.42 -18.30 -0.52
C GLN A 72 -6.08 -17.02 0.00
N THR A 73 -7.40 -16.91 -0.12
CA THR A 73 -8.16 -15.77 0.40
C THR A 73 -8.06 -15.68 1.93
N GLU A 74 -8.19 -16.81 2.63
CA GLU A 74 -8.01 -16.89 4.09
C GLU A 74 -6.57 -16.52 4.49
N ALA A 75 -5.56 -17.08 3.81
CA ALA A 75 -4.16 -16.80 4.06
C ALA A 75 -3.83 -15.31 3.86
N LEU A 76 -4.28 -14.70 2.76
CA LEU A 76 -4.10 -13.27 2.50
C LEU A 76 -4.83 -12.43 3.55
N GLY A 77 -6.03 -12.82 3.94
CA GLY A 77 -6.76 -12.20 5.04
C GLY A 77 -5.95 -12.19 6.34
N ALA A 78 -5.39 -13.33 6.75
CA ALA A 78 -4.56 -13.43 7.95
C ALA A 78 -3.30 -12.54 7.88
N ILE A 79 -2.62 -12.51 6.73
CA ILE A 79 -1.42 -11.69 6.52
C ILE A 79 -1.76 -10.20 6.59
N PHE A 80 -2.73 -9.74 5.81
CA PHE A 80 -2.99 -8.31 5.62
C PHE A 80 -3.85 -7.68 6.74
N THR A 81 -4.48 -8.47 7.60
CA THR A 81 -5.07 -8.00 8.86
C THR A 81 -4.07 -7.95 10.02
N GLY A 82 -2.87 -8.49 9.83
CA GLY A 82 -1.86 -8.60 10.88
C GLY A 82 -2.03 -9.81 11.80
N ALA A 83 -3.04 -10.65 11.60
CA ALA A 83 -3.27 -11.85 12.41
C ALA A 83 -2.13 -12.88 12.27
N ALA A 84 -1.46 -12.92 11.12
CA ALA A 84 -0.28 -13.74 10.86
C ALA A 84 1.02 -13.17 11.49
N GLY A 85 0.97 -12.05 12.18
CA GLY A 85 2.17 -11.34 12.64
C GLY A 85 2.82 -10.53 11.51
N GLY A 86 4.14 -10.39 11.58
CA GLY A 86 4.92 -9.66 10.59
C GLY A 86 4.63 -8.15 10.53
N PRO A 87 5.03 -7.46 9.45
CA PRO A 87 4.91 -6.01 9.37
C PRO A 87 3.49 -5.47 9.51
N MET A 88 2.48 -6.22 9.04
CA MET A 88 1.09 -5.77 9.12
C MET A 88 0.52 -5.77 10.55
N ALA A 89 1.08 -6.55 11.46
CA ALA A 89 0.70 -6.53 12.87
C ALA A 89 0.94 -5.16 13.52
N SER A 90 1.93 -4.41 13.05
CA SER A 90 2.21 -3.05 13.54
C SER A 90 1.17 -2.02 13.09
N PHE A 91 0.44 -2.29 12.02
CA PHE A 91 -0.62 -1.40 11.52
C PHE A 91 -2.00 -1.73 12.10
N ALA A 92 -2.24 -2.98 12.47
CA ALA A 92 -3.54 -3.41 12.98
C ALA A 92 -4.07 -2.52 14.13
N PRO A 93 -3.28 -2.10 15.14
CA PRO A 93 -3.76 -1.24 16.21
C PRO A 93 -4.15 0.18 15.76
N LEU A 94 -3.70 0.62 14.57
CA LEU A 94 -4.00 1.94 14.04
C LEU A 94 -5.33 1.98 13.26
N ILE A 95 -5.94 0.82 13.03
CA ILE A 95 -7.20 0.66 12.29
C ILE A 95 -8.33 0.42 13.27
N SER A 96 -9.27 1.35 13.33
CA SER A 96 -10.48 1.27 14.15
C SER A 96 -11.67 0.70 13.39
N LYS A 97 -11.67 0.84 12.06
CA LYS A 97 -12.82 0.46 11.23
C LYS A 97 -12.38 -0.38 10.03
N ASN A 98 -12.79 -1.63 10.02
CA ASN A 98 -12.67 -2.50 8.85
C ASN A 98 -13.93 -2.36 7.98
N LEU A 99 -13.74 -1.90 6.74
CA LEU A 99 -14.82 -1.66 5.77
C LEU A 99 -15.18 -2.92 4.98
N GLY A 100 -14.45 -4.01 5.19
CA GLY A 100 -14.66 -5.29 4.56
C GLY A 100 -13.61 -5.65 3.52
N VAL A 101 -13.77 -6.85 2.99
CA VAL A 101 -12.90 -7.44 1.96
C VAL A 101 -13.72 -7.69 0.71
N LYS A 102 -13.20 -7.29 -0.45
CA LYS A 102 -13.78 -7.58 -1.76
C LYS A 102 -12.83 -8.44 -2.58
N LYS A 103 -13.34 -9.44 -3.24
CA LYS A 103 -12.61 -10.26 -4.21
C LYS A 103 -12.88 -9.70 -5.60
N VAL A 104 -11.84 -9.15 -6.23
CA VAL A 104 -11.96 -8.33 -7.46
C VAL A 104 -10.81 -8.60 -8.42
N PRO A 105 -10.96 -8.31 -9.72
CA PRO A 105 -9.83 -8.32 -10.64
C PRO A 105 -8.85 -7.20 -10.26
N ILE A 106 -7.59 -7.55 -10.02
CA ILE A 106 -6.51 -6.60 -9.74
C ILE A 106 -5.45 -6.76 -10.81
N THR A 107 -5.25 -5.74 -11.62
CA THR A 107 -4.13 -5.67 -12.56
C THR A 107 -2.95 -4.99 -11.89
N TYR A 108 -1.77 -5.60 -11.98
CA TYR A 108 -0.50 -4.98 -11.60
C TYR A 108 0.49 -5.08 -12.75
N LYS A 109 1.20 -3.98 -13.04
CA LYS A 109 2.21 -3.92 -14.10
C LYS A 109 3.41 -3.09 -13.67
N VAL A 110 4.56 -3.46 -14.20
CA VAL A 110 5.80 -2.69 -14.14
C VAL A 110 6.21 -2.34 -15.56
N GLU A 111 6.22 -1.06 -15.88
CA GLU A 111 6.64 -0.55 -17.18
C GLU A 111 7.88 0.35 -16.99
N GLY A 112 9.04 -0.21 -17.27
CA GLY A 112 10.30 0.43 -16.91
C GLY A 112 10.38 0.68 -15.39
N LYS A 113 10.30 1.94 -14.98
CA LYS A 113 10.32 2.34 -13.56
C LYS A 113 8.95 2.73 -13.02
N LYS A 114 7.95 2.85 -13.87
CA LYS A 114 6.57 3.11 -13.49
C LYS A 114 5.94 1.83 -12.88
N ARG A 115 5.19 2.00 -11.81
CA ARG A 115 4.36 0.95 -11.21
C ARG A 115 2.90 1.35 -11.42
N PHE A 116 2.14 0.41 -11.91
CA PHE A 116 0.73 0.60 -12.24
C PHE A 116 -0.12 -0.47 -11.57
N ALA A 117 -1.27 -0.08 -11.05
CA ALA A 117 -2.29 -1.01 -10.57
C ALA A 117 -3.69 -0.48 -10.89
N GLU A 118 -4.59 -1.40 -11.17
CA GLU A 118 -5.98 -1.08 -11.49
C GLU A 118 -6.94 -2.10 -10.89
N ILE A 119 -8.03 -1.59 -10.32
CA ILE A 119 -9.23 -2.32 -9.98
C ILE A 119 -10.37 -1.60 -10.71
N PRO A 120 -10.99 -2.21 -11.73
CA PRO A 120 -11.98 -1.55 -12.57
C PRO A 120 -13.10 -0.89 -11.76
N GLY A 121 -13.32 0.41 -12.02
CA GLY A 121 -14.35 1.20 -11.33
C GLY A 121 -14.06 1.58 -9.88
N ILE A 122 -12.92 1.16 -9.31
CA ILE A 122 -12.56 1.38 -7.90
C ILE A 122 -11.24 2.13 -7.77
N LEU A 123 -10.17 1.62 -8.37
CA LEU A 123 -8.82 2.15 -8.23
C LEU A 123 -8.14 2.25 -9.58
N HIS A 124 -7.57 3.40 -9.85
CA HIS A 124 -6.52 3.58 -10.85
C HIS A 124 -5.31 4.18 -10.15
N MET A 125 -4.19 3.49 -10.15
CA MET A 125 -2.99 3.91 -9.45
C MET A 125 -1.78 3.74 -10.36
N ALA A 126 -1.02 4.81 -10.53
CA ALA A 126 0.27 4.75 -11.16
C ALA A 126 1.25 5.67 -10.41
N VAL A 127 2.49 5.24 -10.26
CA VAL A 127 3.55 6.05 -9.65
C VAL A 127 4.76 6.08 -10.56
N ASP A 128 5.28 7.28 -10.77
CA ASP A 128 6.52 7.55 -11.48
C ASP A 128 7.63 7.87 -10.47
N PRO A 129 8.87 7.39 -10.65
CA PRO A 129 9.97 7.77 -9.78
C PRO A 129 10.20 9.28 -9.81
N LEU A 130 10.60 9.86 -8.69
CA LEU A 130 11.01 11.25 -8.66
C LEU A 130 12.21 11.46 -9.60
N PRO A 131 12.20 12.54 -10.41
CA PRO A 131 13.34 12.87 -11.25
C PRO A 131 14.62 13.04 -10.42
N THR A 132 15.71 12.44 -10.87
CA THR A 132 17.01 12.53 -10.23
C THR A 132 18.12 12.52 -11.26
N MET A 133 19.25 13.17 -10.95
CA MET A 133 20.46 13.10 -11.76
C MET A 133 21.27 11.81 -11.52
N HIS A 134 20.85 10.98 -10.57
CA HIS A 134 21.50 9.69 -10.33
C HIS A 134 21.34 8.77 -11.55
N PRO A 135 22.42 8.06 -11.99
CA PRO A 135 22.37 7.21 -13.20
C PRO A 135 21.28 6.14 -13.20
N SER A 136 20.85 5.65 -12.02
CA SER A 136 19.73 4.73 -11.94
C SER A 136 18.40 5.37 -12.34
N GLY A 137 18.30 6.72 -12.33
CA GLY A 137 17.05 7.46 -12.53
C GLY A 137 16.01 7.21 -11.43
N GLU A 138 16.42 6.77 -10.26
CA GLU A 138 15.58 6.52 -9.08
C GLU A 138 16.28 7.04 -7.82
N MET A 139 15.48 7.56 -6.91
CA MET A 139 15.94 8.03 -5.61
C MET A 139 15.50 7.05 -4.53
N TRP A 140 16.44 6.36 -3.93
CA TRP A 140 16.21 5.38 -2.89
C TRP A 140 16.64 5.91 -1.53
N ALA A 141 15.89 5.57 -0.48
CA ALA A 141 16.24 5.89 0.89
C ALA A 141 15.98 4.71 1.83
N SER A 142 16.82 4.55 2.84
CA SER A 142 16.58 3.67 3.98
C SER A 142 15.89 4.51 5.05
N THR A 143 14.65 4.21 5.34
CA THR A 143 13.81 5.06 6.21
C THR A 143 13.33 4.34 7.47
N GLY A 144 13.59 3.02 7.59
CA GLY A 144 12.99 2.20 8.64
C GLY A 144 11.46 2.12 8.53
N HIS A 145 10.91 2.30 7.31
CA HIS A 145 9.49 2.22 7.09
C HIS A 145 8.96 0.83 7.45
N PRO A 146 7.89 0.70 8.26
CA PRO A 146 7.46 -0.61 8.77
C PRO A 146 7.14 -1.65 7.68
N ILE A 147 6.60 -1.23 6.54
CA ILE A 147 6.29 -2.13 5.40
C ILE A 147 7.55 -2.47 4.59
N SER A 148 8.49 -1.54 4.48
CA SER A 148 9.74 -1.69 3.72
C SER A 148 10.91 -1.12 4.53
N PRO A 149 11.42 -1.88 5.52
CA PRO A 149 12.44 -1.38 6.45
C PRO A 149 13.79 -1.13 5.76
N ASP A 150 14.12 -1.91 4.73
CA ASP A 150 15.43 -1.82 4.09
C ASP A 150 15.57 -0.55 3.26
N ARG A 151 14.69 -0.35 2.32
CA ARG A 151 14.69 0.80 1.41
C ARG A 151 13.36 1.00 0.73
N LEU A 152 13.09 2.23 0.32
CA LEU A 152 12.00 2.54 -0.60
C LEU A 152 12.44 3.59 -1.63
N ALA A 153 11.84 3.53 -2.81
CA ALA A 153 12.01 4.55 -3.84
C ALA A 153 10.98 5.65 -3.67
N PHE A 154 11.44 6.90 -3.79
CA PHE A 154 10.55 8.05 -3.86
C PHE A 154 9.92 8.16 -5.24
N ALA A 155 8.63 8.41 -5.26
CA ALA A 155 7.83 8.53 -6.45
C ALA A 155 6.76 9.60 -6.30
N VAL A 156 6.09 9.91 -7.37
CA VAL A 156 4.93 10.80 -7.42
C VAL A 156 3.77 10.08 -8.11
N GLY A 157 2.57 10.30 -7.62
CA GLY A 157 1.36 9.80 -8.27
C GLY A 157 1.21 10.39 -9.68
N ALA A 158 1.08 9.54 -10.67
CA ALA A 158 0.78 9.97 -12.04
C ALA A 158 -0.63 10.60 -12.13
N SER A 159 -0.91 11.30 -13.22
CA SER A 159 -2.25 11.85 -13.48
C SER A 159 -3.31 10.73 -13.48
N GLY A 160 -4.47 11.00 -12.88
CA GLY A 160 -5.57 10.04 -12.77
C GLY A 160 -5.40 9.00 -11.67
N ASN A 161 -4.52 9.25 -10.69
CA ASN A 161 -4.31 8.36 -9.54
C ASN A 161 -5.47 8.45 -8.55
N THR A 162 -6.55 7.73 -8.83
CA THR A 162 -7.84 7.89 -8.17
C THR A 162 -8.31 6.62 -7.47
N PHE A 163 -9.11 6.81 -6.42
CA PHE A 163 -9.84 5.76 -5.73
C PHE A 163 -11.26 6.21 -5.40
N SER A 164 -12.22 5.28 -5.52
CA SER A 164 -13.61 5.54 -5.14
C SER A 164 -14.32 4.25 -4.76
N ASP A 165 -14.42 3.96 -3.46
CA ASP A 165 -15.20 2.84 -2.91
C ASP A 165 -15.37 2.99 -1.39
N HIS A 166 -16.24 2.19 -0.78
CA HIS A 166 -16.51 2.18 0.67
C HIS A 166 -16.87 3.57 1.26
N GLY A 167 -17.41 4.47 0.44
CA GLY A 167 -17.69 5.85 0.84
C GLY A 167 -16.46 6.76 0.90
N MET A 168 -15.29 6.23 0.58
CA MET A 168 -14.04 7.00 0.44
C MET A 168 -13.81 7.38 -1.01
N ARG A 169 -13.27 8.57 -1.23
CA ARG A 169 -12.87 9.03 -2.57
C ARG A 169 -11.71 9.99 -2.45
N TRP A 170 -10.68 9.77 -3.28
CA TRP A 170 -9.55 10.69 -3.40
C TRP A 170 -8.92 10.69 -4.78
N ASP A 171 -8.14 11.74 -5.04
CA ASP A 171 -7.20 11.84 -6.14
C ASP A 171 -5.81 12.13 -5.58
N ASN A 172 -4.88 11.22 -5.81
CA ASN A 172 -3.49 11.33 -5.38
C ASN A 172 -2.55 11.67 -6.54
N SER A 173 -3.09 12.22 -7.63
CA SER A 173 -2.29 12.76 -8.73
C SER A 173 -1.35 13.86 -8.22
N GLY A 174 -0.08 13.78 -8.57
CA GLY A 174 0.94 14.74 -8.13
C GLY A 174 1.34 14.66 -6.65
N LYS A 175 0.70 13.80 -5.86
CA LYS A 175 1.05 13.59 -4.45
C LYS A 175 2.19 12.58 -4.34
N ASN A 176 2.81 12.52 -3.16
CA ASN A 176 3.90 11.58 -2.92
C ASN A 176 3.45 10.12 -3.06
N GLY A 177 4.31 9.33 -3.67
CA GLY A 177 4.19 7.88 -3.81
C GLY A 177 5.50 7.20 -3.45
N HIS A 178 5.44 5.90 -3.24
CA HIS A 178 6.60 5.08 -2.96
C HIS A 178 6.43 3.70 -3.60
N TYR A 179 7.55 3.05 -3.89
CA TYR A 179 7.56 1.63 -4.20
C TYR A 179 8.85 0.99 -3.69
N ALA A 180 8.79 -0.30 -3.40
CA ALA A 180 9.94 -1.07 -2.97
C ALA A 180 9.74 -2.56 -3.25
N PRO A 181 10.80 -3.33 -3.51
CA PRO A 181 10.77 -4.76 -3.25
C PRO A 181 10.68 -4.97 -1.74
N ILE A 182 9.84 -5.90 -1.33
CA ILE A 182 9.65 -6.22 0.09
C ILE A 182 9.86 -7.72 0.30
N SER A 183 10.38 -8.08 1.46
CA SER A 183 10.46 -9.46 1.92
C SER A 183 9.89 -9.52 3.33
N TRP A 184 8.76 -10.19 3.47
CA TRP A 184 8.08 -10.34 4.76
C TRP A 184 8.15 -11.78 5.24
N SER A 185 8.28 -11.95 6.55
CA SER A 185 8.11 -13.23 7.22
C SER A 185 7.27 -13.05 8.48
N SER A 186 6.46 -14.03 8.82
CA SER A 186 5.93 -14.17 10.18
C SER A 186 7.09 -14.64 11.08
N GLN A 187 7.30 -13.95 12.18
CA GLN A 187 8.19 -14.45 13.25
C GLN A 187 7.45 -15.43 14.09
#